data_2487de29e4e1ac57aa6eb9b2c8ff8385
#
_entry.id   2487de29e4e1ac57aa6eb9b2c8ff8385
#
_cell.length_a   1.000
_cell.length_b   1.000
_cell.length_c   1.000
_cell.angle_alpha   90.00
_cell.angle_beta   90.00
_cell.angle_gamma   90.00
#
_symmetry.space_group_name_H-M   'P 1'
#
loop_
_entity.id
_entity.type
_entity.pdbx_description
1 polymer ?
#
loop_
_entity_poly.entity_id
_entity_poly.type
_entity_poly.pdbx_seq_one_letter_code
_entity_poly.pdbx_strand_id
1 'polypeptide(L)'
;GSAVFYNYICLDFDLLVKNLDGDEPLAKKAVVALVEAALTTPPTGKQNSFGSRGYALWALAEKGEFQPRSLAAAVCHPISGNNMISDAITRLETFRENLNSVYGQQTAFRKFDVTKPSGSMSELLEFVGQ
;
A
#
# COMPACT_ATOMS: atom_id res chain seq x y z
N GLY A 1 -10.56 -19.56 9.97
CA GLY A 1 -9.26 -19.52 9.39
C GLY A 1 -8.68 -18.12 9.30
N SER A 2 -7.41 -18.06 9.10
CA SER A 2 -6.74 -16.78 8.91
C SER A 2 -6.60 -16.48 7.42
N ALA A 3 -6.63 -15.20 7.09
CA ALA A 3 -6.49 -14.76 5.72
C ALA A 3 -5.58 -13.54 5.68
N VAL A 4 -4.84 -13.43 4.58
CA VAL A 4 -4.05 -12.26 4.27
C VAL A 4 -4.88 -11.41 3.31
N PHE A 5 -5.05 -10.14 3.64
CA PHE A 5 -5.80 -9.21 2.81
C PHE A 5 -4.83 -8.24 2.14
N TYR A 6 -4.94 -8.13 0.84
CA TYR A 6 -4.19 -7.21 0.03
C TYR A 6 -5.11 -6.10 -0.44
N ASN A 7 -4.74 -4.86 -0.17
CA ASN A 7 -5.49 -3.69 -0.61
C ASN A 7 -4.60 -2.86 -1.54
N TYR A 8 -5.12 -2.52 -2.70
CA TYR A 8 -4.40 -1.74 -3.69
C TYR A 8 -5.17 -0.47 -3.99
N ILE A 9 -4.48 0.66 -3.90
CA ILE A 9 -5.05 1.97 -4.21
C ILE A 9 -4.20 2.61 -5.30
N CYS A 10 -4.86 3.05 -6.36
CA CYS A 10 -4.24 3.78 -7.45
C CYS A 10 -4.90 5.14 -7.54
N LEU A 11 -4.10 6.20 -7.57
CA LEU A 11 -4.59 7.57 -7.61
C LEU A 11 -3.87 8.37 -8.68
N ASP A 12 -4.65 9.05 -9.51
CA ASP A 12 -4.15 10.05 -10.44
C ASP A 12 -4.20 11.40 -9.74
N PHE A 13 -3.04 11.86 -9.25
CA PHE A 13 -2.97 13.09 -8.48
C PHE A 13 -3.31 14.32 -9.31
N ASP A 14 -2.84 14.37 -10.57
CA ASP A 14 -3.11 15.52 -11.42
C ASP A 14 -4.61 15.65 -11.70
N LEU A 15 -5.28 14.54 -11.90
CA LEU A 15 -6.73 14.54 -12.09
C LEU A 15 -7.46 14.98 -10.81
N LEU A 16 -6.97 14.54 -9.65
CA LEU A 16 -7.56 14.97 -8.38
C LEU A 16 -7.44 16.49 -8.21
N VAL A 17 -6.26 17.05 -8.49
CA VAL A 17 -6.05 18.50 -8.41
C VAL A 17 -7.02 19.21 -9.35
N LYS A 18 -7.17 18.72 -10.57
CA LYS A 18 -8.08 19.31 -11.56
C LYS A 18 -9.52 19.26 -11.05
N ASN A 19 -9.95 18.14 -10.48
CA ASN A 19 -11.30 17.99 -9.95
C ASN A 19 -11.56 18.88 -8.73
N LEU A 20 -10.51 19.36 -8.07
CA LEU A 20 -10.59 20.28 -6.95
C LEU A 20 -10.30 21.72 -7.38
N ASP A 21 -10.53 22.03 -8.65
CA ASP A 21 -10.36 23.35 -9.22
C ASP A 21 -8.94 23.92 -9.04
N GLY A 22 -7.95 23.04 -9.11
CA GLY A 22 -6.55 23.43 -9.00
C GLY A 22 -6.04 23.60 -7.58
N ASP A 23 -6.83 23.22 -6.58
CA ASP A 23 -6.45 23.33 -5.18
C ASP A 23 -5.48 22.20 -4.79
N GLU A 24 -4.22 22.38 -5.08
CA GLU A 24 -3.19 21.38 -4.81
C GLU A 24 -3.02 21.09 -3.31
N PRO A 25 -2.99 22.10 -2.42
CA PRO A 25 -2.90 21.78 -0.99
C PRO A 25 -4.06 20.92 -0.49
N LEU A 26 -5.27 21.15 -0.96
CA LEU A 26 -6.43 20.33 -0.60
C LEU A 26 -6.29 18.90 -1.13
N ALA A 27 -5.80 18.77 -2.37
CA ALA A 27 -5.58 17.45 -2.97
C ALA A 27 -4.57 16.65 -2.14
N LYS A 28 -3.49 17.27 -1.70
CA LYS A 28 -2.49 16.61 -0.86
C LYS A 28 -3.09 16.16 0.47
N LYS A 29 -3.89 16.99 1.11
CA LYS A 29 -4.58 16.62 2.34
C LYS A 29 -5.53 15.44 2.13
N ALA A 30 -6.24 15.44 1.00
CA ALA A 30 -7.17 14.35 0.68
C ALA A 30 -6.43 13.04 0.49
N VAL A 31 -5.28 13.04 -0.18
CA VAL A 31 -4.47 11.84 -0.38
C VAL A 31 -3.99 11.29 0.97
N VAL A 32 -3.47 12.17 1.84
CA VAL A 32 -3.00 11.77 3.17
C VAL A 32 -4.13 11.15 3.97
N ALA A 33 -5.30 11.77 3.97
CA ALA A 33 -6.46 11.25 4.70
C ALA A 33 -6.91 9.89 4.17
N LEU A 34 -6.93 9.72 2.84
CA LEU A 34 -7.29 8.45 2.23
C LEU A 34 -6.31 7.35 2.62
N VAL A 35 -5.02 7.64 2.53
CA VAL A 35 -3.98 6.65 2.84
C VAL A 35 -4.03 6.29 4.32
N GLU A 36 -4.15 7.28 5.21
CA GLU A 36 -4.24 7.02 6.64
C GLU A 36 -5.45 6.13 6.95
N ALA A 37 -6.60 6.44 6.35
CA ALA A 37 -7.80 5.62 6.55
C ALA A 37 -7.58 4.19 6.05
N ALA A 38 -6.94 4.02 4.89
CA ALA A 38 -6.66 2.70 4.34
C ALA A 38 -5.73 1.89 5.25
N LEU A 39 -4.78 2.57 5.90
CA LEU A 39 -3.81 1.91 6.77
C LEU A 39 -4.39 1.53 8.13
N THR A 40 -5.44 2.19 8.57
CA THR A 40 -5.94 2.05 9.94
C THR A 40 -7.37 1.55 10.04
N THR A 41 -8.02 1.31 8.92
CA THR A 41 -9.42 0.87 8.90
C THR A 41 -9.52 -0.57 8.42
N PRO A 42 -10.27 -1.43 9.11
CA PRO A 42 -10.42 -2.81 8.67
C PRO A 42 -11.20 -2.89 7.35
N PRO A 43 -10.95 -3.93 6.54
CA PRO A 43 -11.72 -4.16 5.33
C PRO A 43 -13.21 -4.28 5.66
N THR A 44 -14.04 -3.67 4.85
CA THR A 44 -15.49 -3.76 4.99
C THR A 44 -15.91 -5.24 4.90
N GLY A 45 -16.81 -5.64 5.76
CA GLY A 45 -17.26 -7.04 5.79
C GLY A 45 -16.40 -7.94 6.65
N LYS A 46 -15.30 -7.42 7.20
CA LYS A 46 -14.41 -8.18 8.07
C LYS A 46 -14.37 -7.67 9.49
N GLN A 47 -15.18 -6.67 9.81
CA GLN A 47 -15.18 -6.06 11.14
C GLN A 47 -15.52 -7.05 12.25
N ASN A 48 -16.28 -8.09 11.92
CA ASN A 48 -16.72 -9.09 12.87
C ASN A 48 -15.84 -10.33 12.87
N SER A 49 -14.76 -10.36 12.08
CA SER A 49 -13.87 -11.49 12.04
C SER A 49 -12.93 -11.49 13.25
N PHE A 50 -12.59 -12.67 13.70
CA PHE A 50 -11.62 -12.79 14.78
C PHE A 50 -10.29 -12.21 14.37
N GLY A 51 -9.71 -11.40 15.24
CA GLY A 51 -8.43 -10.80 14.99
C GLY A 51 -8.42 -9.80 13.86
N SER A 52 -9.56 -9.50 13.27
CA SER A 52 -9.62 -8.47 12.25
C SER A 52 -9.30 -7.13 12.89
N ARG A 53 -8.19 -6.54 12.48
CA ARG A 53 -7.75 -5.25 12.95
C ARG A 53 -7.54 -4.37 11.75
N GLY A 54 -7.77 -3.10 11.92
CA GLY A 54 -7.66 -2.19 10.82
C GLY A 54 -6.23 -1.91 10.38
N TYR A 55 -5.27 -2.12 11.24
CA TYR A 55 -3.91 -1.69 10.98
C TYR A 55 -3.19 -2.58 9.99
N ALA A 56 -2.65 -1.95 8.95
CA ALA A 56 -1.83 -2.65 7.98
C ALA A 56 -0.53 -3.13 8.62
N LEU A 57 -0.12 -4.35 8.30
CA LEU A 57 1.12 -4.91 8.80
C LEU A 57 2.30 -4.60 7.89
N TRP A 58 2.03 -4.27 6.66
CA TRP A 58 3.02 -3.86 5.68
C TRP A 58 2.34 -2.91 4.70
N ALA A 59 3.03 -1.87 4.32
CA ALA A 59 2.51 -0.93 3.34
C ALA A 59 3.62 -0.41 2.46
N LEU A 60 3.30 -0.18 1.20
CA LEU A 60 4.20 0.41 0.22
C LEU A 60 3.45 1.51 -0.51
N ALA A 61 4.04 2.69 -0.56
CA ALA A 61 3.56 3.79 -1.38
C ALA A 61 4.60 4.09 -2.46
N GLU A 62 4.15 4.22 -3.69
CA GLU A 62 5.01 4.58 -4.82
C GLU A 62 4.47 5.82 -5.50
N LYS A 63 5.39 6.64 -6.00
CA LYS A 63 5.07 7.79 -6.85
C LYS A 63 5.87 7.67 -8.15
N GLY A 64 5.24 8.02 -9.25
CA GLY A 64 5.93 8.00 -10.53
C GLY A 64 5.00 8.41 -11.65
N GLU A 65 5.59 8.63 -12.81
CA GLU A 65 4.87 8.97 -14.03
C GLU A 65 4.51 7.73 -14.82
N PHE A 66 4.91 6.56 -14.32
CA PHE A 66 4.65 5.30 -15.00
C PHE A 66 3.24 4.81 -14.73
N GLN A 67 2.80 3.89 -15.58
CA GLN A 67 1.55 3.19 -15.36
C GLN A 67 1.55 2.59 -13.95
N PRO A 68 0.52 2.82 -13.15
CA PRO A 68 0.42 2.18 -11.84
C PRO A 68 0.45 0.67 -11.96
N ARG A 69 1.02 0.02 -10.97
CA ARG A 69 1.19 -1.42 -11.01
C ARG A 69 0.79 -2.05 -9.69
N SER A 70 -0.09 -3.04 -9.78
CA SER A 70 -0.50 -3.81 -8.61
C SER A 70 0.48 -4.94 -8.37
N LEU A 71 0.73 -5.24 -7.10
CA LEU A 71 1.54 -6.39 -6.71
C LEU A 71 0.66 -7.61 -6.37
N ALA A 72 -0.63 -7.53 -6.67
CA ALA A 72 -1.58 -8.58 -6.28
C ALA A 72 -1.20 -9.96 -6.82
N ALA A 73 -0.55 -10.01 -7.99
CA ALA A 73 -0.13 -11.29 -8.57
C ALA A 73 0.83 -12.06 -7.67
N ALA A 74 1.58 -11.35 -6.82
CA ALA A 74 2.52 -11.99 -5.91
C ALA A 74 1.83 -12.81 -4.82
N VAL A 75 0.58 -12.46 -4.50
CA VAL A 75 -0.18 -13.07 -3.41
C VAL A 75 -1.48 -13.69 -3.87
N CYS A 76 -1.65 -13.93 -5.18
CA CYS A 76 -2.86 -14.53 -5.72
C CYS A 76 -2.93 -16.04 -5.47
N HIS A 77 -1.82 -16.69 -5.14
CA HIS A 77 -1.79 -18.09 -4.77
C HIS A 77 -1.91 -18.23 -3.26
N PRO A 78 -2.56 -19.28 -2.79
CA PRO A 78 -2.66 -19.51 -1.35
C PRO A 78 -1.29 -19.55 -0.70
N ILE A 79 -1.19 -18.89 0.45
CA ILE A 79 -0.01 -18.91 1.29
C ILE A 79 -0.41 -19.71 2.52
N SER A 80 0.38 -20.72 2.86
CA SER A 80 0.07 -21.57 3.98
C SER A 80 1.26 -21.66 4.93
N GLY A 81 0.99 -22.15 6.14
CA GLY A 81 2.03 -22.34 7.14
C GLY A 81 1.98 -21.28 8.24
N ASN A 82 2.95 -21.36 9.12
CA ASN A 82 2.98 -20.53 10.34
C ASN A 82 3.45 -19.10 10.08
N ASN A 83 4.11 -18.86 8.94
CA ASN A 83 4.70 -17.57 8.61
C ASN A 83 3.97 -16.90 7.45
N MET A 84 2.66 -17.03 7.40
CA MET A 84 1.84 -16.56 6.30
C MET A 84 2.07 -15.07 5.98
N ILE A 85 2.07 -14.22 7.00
CA ILE A 85 2.26 -12.78 6.81
C ILE A 85 3.67 -12.49 6.31
N SER A 86 4.67 -13.07 6.96
CA SER A 86 6.07 -12.86 6.56
C SER A 86 6.32 -13.33 5.13
N ASP A 87 5.76 -14.47 4.75
CA ASP A 87 5.89 -15.01 3.39
C ASP A 87 5.22 -14.10 2.37
N ALA A 88 4.03 -13.57 2.70
CA ALA A 88 3.34 -12.64 1.83
C ALA A 88 4.18 -11.39 1.58
N ILE A 89 4.74 -10.82 2.63
CA ILE A 89 5.58 -9.62 2.53
C ILE A 89 6.80 -9.90 1.64
N THR A 90 7.47 -11.02 1.86
CA THR A 90 8.62 -11.40 1.04
C THR A 90 8.23 -11.53 -0.44
N ARG A 91 7.09 -12.16 -0.73
CA ARG A 91 6.61 -12.30 -2.10
C ARG A 91 6.33 -10.95 -2.75
N LEU A 92 5.70 -10.04 -2.01
CA LEU A 92 5.40 -8.70 -2.51
C LEU A 92 6.68 -7.93 -2.84
N GLU A 93 7.65 -7.95 -1.94
CA GLU A 93 8.91 -7.24 -2.13
C GLU A 93 9.72 -7.82 -3.28
N THR A 94 9.80 -9.13 -3.38
CA THR A 94 10.51 -9.80 -4.47
C THR A 94 9.84 -9.50 -5.81
N PHE A 95 8.53 -9.56 -5.86
CA PHE A 95 7.79 -9.28 -7.09
C PHE A 95 8.02 -7.85 -7.56
N ARG A 96 8.02 -6.90 -6.64
CA ARG A 96 8.32 -5.51 -6.96
C ARG A 96 9.72 -5.35 -7.55
N GLU A 97 10.71 -5.96 -6.91
CA GLU A 97 12.09 -5.92 -7.42
C GLU A 97 12.18 -6.53 -8.81
N ASN A 98 11.49 -7.63 -9.05
CA ASN A 98 11.47 -8.29 -10.35
C ASN A 98 10.83 -7.39 -11.41
N LEU A 99 9.72 -6.72 -11.09
CA LEU A 99 9.11 -5.77 -12.00
C LEU A 99 10.06 -4.63 -12.33
N ASN A 100 10.73 -4.07 -11.33
CA ASN A 100 11.69 -3.01 -11.56
C ASN A 100 12.81 -3.46 -12.49
N SER A 101 13.32 -4.67 -12.28
CA SER A 101 14.42 -5.21 -13.08
C SER A 101 13.99 -5.47 -14.52
N VAL A 102 12.87 -6.15 -14.70
CA VAL A 102 12.42 -6.57 -16.04
C VAL A 102 12.01 -5.37 -16.89
N TYR A 103 11.32 -4.40 -16.30
CA TYR A 103 10.83 -3.25 -17.06
C TYR A 103 11.77 -2.04 -17.00
N GLY A 104 12.89 -2.15 -16.29
CA GLY A 104 13.85 -1.06 -16.19
C GLY A 104 13.27 0.17 -15.51
N GLN A 105 12.35 -0.03 -14.57
CA GLN A 105 11.66 1.06 -13.90
C GLN A 105 12.07 1.12 -12.43
N GLN A 106 12.19 2.34 -11.91
CA GLN A 106 12.35 2.57 -10.50
C GLN A 106 11.45 3.73 -10.11
N THR A 107 10.71 3.55 -9.03
CA THR A 107 9.82 4.59 -8.51
C THR A 107 10.35 5.10 -7.18
N ALA A 108 10.07 6.36 -6.88
CA ALA A 108 10.24 6.83 -5.51
C ALA A 108 9.23 6.08 -4.63
N PHE A 109 9.65 5.70 -3.44
CA PHE A 109 8.77 4.91 -2.59
C PHE A 109 9.06 5.10 -1.12
N ARG A 110 8.09 4.74 -0.29
CA ARG A 110 8.24 4.56 1.14
C ARG A 110 7.48 3.31 1.52
N LYS A 111 8.00 2.59 2.50
CA LYS A 111 7.33 1.39 3.01
C LYS A 111 7.53 1.28 4.50
N PHE A 112 6.65 0.53 5.15
CA PHE A 112 6.84 0.11 6.53
C PHE A 112 6.47 -1.35 6.70
N ASP A 113 7.01 -1.95 7.75
CA ASP A 113 6.78 -3.36 8.08
C ASP A 113 6.66 -3.46 9.60
N VAL A 114 5.51 -3.92 10.06
CA VAL A 114 5.25 -4.07 11.48
C VAL A 114 5.87 -5.37 12.01
N THR A 115 6.01 -6.37 11.16
CA THR A 115 6.54 -7.67 11.58
C THR A 115 8.03 -7.64 11.89
N LYS A 116 8.75 -6.74 11.26
CA LYS A 116 10.15 -6.44 11.53
C LYS A 116 10.24 -4.92 11.61
N PRO A 117 9.98 -4.31 12.77
CA PRO A 117 9.75 -2.87 12.84
C PRO A 117 10.71 -2.05 12.01
N SER A 118 10.22 -1.53 10.91
CA SER A 118 10.99 -0.67 10.00
C SER A 118 10.03 0.30 9.31
N GLY A 119 10.54 1.50 9.02
CA GLY A 119 9.72 2.55 8.47
C GLY A 119 8.70 3.04 9.48
N SER A 120 7.80 3.91 9.04
CA SER A 120 6.72 4.39 9.89
C SER A 120 5.56 4.89 9.03
N MET A 121 4.37 4.89 9.62
CA MET A 121 3.21 5.50 8.97
C MET A 121 3.45 7.00 8.75
N SER A 122 4.07 7.67 9.72
CA SER A 122 4.36 9.10 9.61
C SER A 122 5.20 9.41 8.37
N GLU A 123 6.28 8.66 8.15
CA GLU A 123 7.12 8.86 6.97
C GLU A 123 6.36 8.58 5.68
N LEU A 124 5.54 7.55 5.67
CA LEU A 124 4.77 7.19 4.49
C LEU A 124 3.73 8.27 4.17
N LEU A 125 3.02 8.77 5.19
CA LEU A 125 2.03 9.84 5.01
C LEU A 125 2.68 11.14 4.55
N GLU A 126 3.85 11.49 5.09
CA GLU A 126 4.59 12.64 4.63
C GLU A 126 4.97 12.51 3.16
N PHE A 127 5.42 11.34 2.77
CA PHE A 127 5.79 11.06 1.38
C PHE A 127 4.60 11.23 0.42
N VAL A 128 3.44 10.66 0.76
CA VAL A 128 2.28 10.75 -0.13
C VAL A 128 1.70 12.16 -0.18
N GLY A 129 1.95 12.97 0.82
CA GLY A 129 1.46 14.34 0.91
C GLY A 129 2.40 15.40 0.33
N GLN A 130 3.53 14.98 -0.21
CA GLN A 130 4.49 15.92 -0.79
C GLN A 130 4.05 16.44 -2.15
#